data_365a4aed060f264821b165cdfd31886e
#
_entry.id   365a4aed060f264821b165cdfd31886e
#
_cell.length_a   1.000
_cell.length_b   1.000
_cell.length_c   1.000
_cell.angle_alpha   90.00
_cell.angle_beta   90.00
_cell.angle_gamma   90.00
#
_symmetry.space_group_name_H-M   'P 1'
#
loop_
_entity.id
_entity.type
_entity.pdbx_description
1 polymer ?
#
loop_
_entity_poly.entity_id
_entity_poly.type
_entity_poly.pdbx_seq_one_letter_code
_entity_poly.pdbx_strand_id
1 'polypeptide(L)'
;MPYDVSRRGFLAGLGAGGATMALAPHAAAGGAETAPGSSPAVVQAVHPWVEMKPAATPIRVMVAARLSPAELDTIRQAATGIELIVPKEAAERAAAAASAEVILGEPDVETIRAAKDVKWVQHWAAGLERLPRELMEHPCVLTNMQRVFAPVIAESALGLLLSLTRGLAADAIPNFAKRRWTAASVPLDDLYQKTLGCVGMGGIGTEVSRRAHYGFGMKVLAVDPKPMPRPEWVAELHEPAWLMEMVPQVDVLLSAAPHTRETVKLFGEGVFRAMKKTAYFINVSRGGLVDQDALARALKEGWIRGAGLDVTTPEPLPPEHALWDCPNLVITPHNSGNAPVRQVRIVRLVAENLRRYASGLPLLNVVDKVKGY
;
A
#
# COMPACT_ATOMS: atom_id res chain seq x y z
N MET A 1 5.29 36.02 -38.93
CA MET A 1 4.43 35.20 -39.80
C MET A 1 3.81 34.11 -38.96
N PRO A 2 2.48 34.07 -38.81
CA PRO A 2 1.82 33.01 -38.03
C PRO A 2 1.66 31.77 -38.91
N TYR A 3 2.06 30.60 -38.41
CA TYR A 3 1.80 29.32 -39.01
C TYR A 3 0.32 28.93 -38.77
N ASP A 4 -0.48 28.97 -39.81
CA ASP A 4 -1.85 28.42 -39.81
C ASP A 4 -1.76 26.91 -40.06
N VAL A 5 -2.02 26.09 -39.03
CA VAL A 5 -2.12 24.64 -39.11
C VAL A 5 -3.62 24.29 -39.18
N SER A 6 -4.18 24.30 -40.40
CA SER A 6 -5.56 23.84 -40.60
C SER A 6 -5.65 22.31 -40.42
N ARG A 7 -6.76 21.84 -39.81
CA ARG A 7 -7.08 20.41 -39.59
C ARG A 7 -7.08 19.55 -40.89
N ARG A 8 -7.03 20.15 -42.07
CA ARG A 8 -7.01 19.46 -43.38
C ARG A 8 -5.61 19.00 -43.80
N GLY A 9 -4.52 19.57 -43.23
CA GLY A 9 -3.14 19.16 -43.54
C GLY A 9 -2.68 17.88 -42.87
N PHE A 10 -3.33 17.44 -41.78
CA PHE A 10 -2.91 16.25 -41.06
C PHE A 10 -3.37 14.92 -41.66
N LEU A 11 -4.41 14.94 -42.53
CA LEU A 11 -4.94 13.72 -43.16
C LEU A 11 -4.39 13.44 -44.57
N ALA A 12 -3.56 14.31 -45.16
CA ALA A 12 -3.04 14.15 -46.51
C ALA A 12 -1.67 13.47 -46.60
N GLY A 13 -1.05 13.10 -45.47
CA GLY A 13 0.31 12.51 -45.40
C GLY A 13 0.38 10.96 -45.33
N LEU A 14 -0.75 10.26 -45.46
CA LEU A 14 -0.79 8.79 -45.40
C LEU A 14 -1.28 8.20 -46.73
N GLY A 15 -0.52 8.40 -47.78
CA GLY A 15 -0.82 7.77 -49.07
C GLY A 15 0.41 7.76 -49.97
N ALA A 16 1.15 6.68 -50.01
CA ALA A 16 1.87 6.05 -51.11
C ALA A 16 3.16 5.35 -50.60
N GLY A 17 3.11 4.03 -50.53
CA GLY A 17 4.25 3.16 -50.26
C GLY A 17 3.76 1.73 -50.13
N GLY A 18 3.21 1.16 -51.20
CA GLY A 18 2.83 -0.24 -51.25
C GLY A 18 4.03 -1.16 -51.31
N ALA A 19 4.18 -2.02 -50.31
CA ALA A 19 4.97 -3.23 -50.36
C ALA A 19 4.06 -4.38 -49.93
N THR A 20 3.60 -5.17 -50.91
CA THR A 20 2.89 -6.43 -50.74
C THR A 20 3.84 -7.47 -50.14
N MET A 21 3.67 -7.83 -48.89
CA MET A 21 4.21 -9.07 -48.33
C MET A 21 3.07 -10.09 -48.19
N ALA A 22 3.22 -11.21 -48.88
CA ALA A 22 2.31 -12.35 -48.86
C ALA A 22 2.32 -13.00 -47.46
N LEU A 23 1.16 -13.07 -46.84
CA LEU A 23 0.93 -13.83 -45.61
C LEU A 23 0.53 -15.28 -46.01
N ALA A 24 1.33 -16.25 -45.55
CA ALA A 24 0.95 -17.66 -45.54
C ALA A 24 -0.16 -17.92 -44.50
N PRO A 25 -1.08 -18.87 -44.73
CA PRO A 25 -2.14 -19.16 -43.78
C PRO A 25 -1.62 -20.03 -42.64
N HIS A 26 -1.64 -19.50 -41.42
CA HIS A 26 -1.49 -20.31 -40.23
C HIS A 26 -2.83 -20.92 -39.84
N ALA A 27 -2.80 -22.24 -39.64
CA ALA A 27 -3.89 -23.07 -39.20
C ALA A 27 -4.42 -22.61 -37.82
N ALA A 28 -5.73 -22.54 -37.69
CA ALA A 28 -6.45 -22.28 -36.45
C ALA A 28 -6.25 -23.46 -35.49
N ALA A 29 -5.48 -23.25 -34.43
CA ALA A 29 -5.53 -24.05 -33.23
C ALA A 29 -6.49 -23.37 -32.25
N GLY A 30 -7.57 -24.06 -31.87
CA GLY A 30 -8.56 -23.58 -30.90
C GLY A 30 -7.90 -23.32 -29.55
N GLY A 31 -7.73 -22.06 -29.24
CA GLY A 31 -7.29 -21.59 -27.91
C GLY A 31 -8.51 -21.26 -27.06
N ALA A 32 -8.64 -21.95 -25.94
CA ALA A 32 -9.58 -21.59 -24.90
C ALA A 32 -9.33 -20.14 -24.46
N GLU A 33 -10.39 -19.34 -24.41
CA GLU A 33 -10.39 -17.99 -23.84
C GLU A 33 -9.88 -18.05 -22.39
N THR A 34 -8.64 -17.68 -22.18
CA THR A 34 -8.11 -17.44 -20.83
C THR A 34 -8.69 -16.09 -20.36
N ALA A 35 -9.42 -16.13 -19.25
CA ALA A 35 -9.85 -14.96 -18.51
C ALA A 35 -8.70 -13.96 -18.32
N PRO A 36 -8.96 -12.62 -18.26
CA PRO A 36 -7.94 -11.60 -18.21
C PRO A 36 -7.00 -11.85 -17.03
N GLY A 37 -5.71 -11.98 -17.38
CA GLY A 37 -4.66 -12.43 -16.49
C GLY A 37 -4.63 -11.72 -15.14
N SER A 38 -4.81 -12.48 -14.09
CA SER A 38 -4.35 -12.12 -12.77
C SER A 38 -2.84 -11.86 -12.86
N SER A 39 -2.41 -10.61 -12.70
CA SER A 39 -1.01 -10.32 -12.37
C SER A 39 -0.61 -11.25 -11.24
N PRO A 40 0.48 -12.01 -11.34
CA PRO A 40 0.92 -12.81 -10.23
C PRO A 40 1.22 -11.85 -9.08
N ALA A 41 0.41 -11.93 -8.02
CA ALA A 41 0.78 -11.31 -6.77
C ALA A 41 2.15 -11.89 -6.42
N VAL A 42 3.17 -11.04 -6.37
CA VAL A 42 4.51 -11.45 -5.94
C VAL A 42 4.39 -11.86 -4.48
N VAL A 43 4.12 -13.14 -4.28
CA VAL A 43 4.05 -13.78 -2.97
C VAL A 43 5.48 -14.07 -2.55
N GLN A 44 6.09 -13.16 -1.83
CA GLN A 44 7.29 -13.46 -1.06
C GLN A 44 6.98 -13.24 0.42
N ALA A 45 6.44 -14.27 1.04
CA ALA A 45 6.43 -14.37 2.48
C ALA A 45 7.75 -15.00 2.93
N VAL A 46 8.71 -14.20 3.30
CA VAL A 46 9.82 -14.65 4.15
C VAL A 46 9.34 -14.46 5.59
N HIS A 47 8.52 -15.38 6.06
CA HIS A 47 8.15 -15.49 7.46
C HIS A 47 8.58 -16.87 7.95
N PRO A 48 8.93 -17.03 9.25
CA PRO A 48 9.22 -18.33 9.80
C PRO A 48 8.08 -19.27 9.45
N TRP A 49 8.43 -20.44 8.90
CA TRP A 49 7.47 -21.47 8.52
C TRP A 49 6.69 -21.89 9.76
N VAL A 50 5.42 -21.53 9.82
CA VAL A 50 4.51 -22.20 10.75
C VAL A 50 4.08 -23.48 10.05
N GLU A 51 4.55 -24.62 10.53
CA GLU A 51 4.14 -25.91 10.00
C GLU A 51 2.64 -26.10 10.30
N MET A 52 1.84 -26.08 9.27
CA MET A 52 0.40 -26.29 9.37
C MET A 52 0.09 -27.74 9.00
N LYS A 53 -0.76 -28.38 9.76
CA LYS A 53 -1.34 -29.68 9.38
C LYS A 53 -2.71 -29.45 8.74
N PRO A 54 -3.15 -30.31 7.81
CA PRO A 54 -4.51 -30.25 7.28
C PRO A 54 -5.53 -30.16 8.41
N ALA A 55 -6.46 -29.23 8.29
CA ALA A 55 -7.48 -29.04 9.32
C ALA A 55 -8.47 -30.22 9.31
N ALA A 56 -8.93 -30.61 10.50
CA ALA A 56 -10.05 -31.54 10.62
C ALA A 56 -11.33 -30.88 10.18
N THR A 57 -12.26 -31.63 9.61
CA THR A 57 -13.58 -31.14 9.23
C THR A 57 -14.62 -31.50 10.29
N PRO A 58 -15.60 -30.61 10.59
CA PRO A 58 -15.78 -29.28 9.99
C PRO A 58 -14.80 -28.25 10.55
N ILE A 59 -14.36 -27.31 9.70
CA ILE A 59 -13.56 -26.15 10.10
C ILE A 59 -14.52 -25.05 10.56
N ARG A 60 -14.57 -24.77 11.85
CA ARG A 60 -15.45 -23.74 12.41
C ARG A 60 -14.81 -22.37 12.32
N VAL A 61 -15.42 -21.50 11.52
CA VAL A 61 -14.92 -20.16 11.20
C VAL A 61 -15.88 -19.12 11.73
N MET A 62 -15.48 -18.40 12.78
CA MET A 62 -16.21 -17.23 13.25
C MET A 62 -15.92 -16.03 12.36
N VAL A 63 -16.97 -15.34 11.89
CA VAL A 63 -16.86 -14.12 11.12
C VAL A 63 -17.19 -12.92 12.00
N ALA A 64 -16.18 -12.16 12.40
CA ALA A 64 -16.30 -10.93 13.19
C ALA A 64 -16.34 -9.66 12.32
N ALA A 65 -16.38 -9.80 10.99
CA ALA A 65 -16.46 -8.70 10.02
C ALA A 65 -17.86 -8.61 9.40
N ARG A 66 -18.22 -7.43 8.92
CA ARG A 66 -19.48 -7.25 8.16
C ARG A 66 -19.23 -7.65 6.70
N LEU A 67 -19.87 -8.72 6.26
CA LEU A 67 -19.78 -9.26 4.92
C LEU A 67 -21.16 -9.41 4.31
N SER A 68 -21.26 -9.21 3.00
CA SER A 68 -22.48 -9.50 2.23
C SER A 68 -22.70 -11.01 2.10
N PRO A 69 -23.93 -11.47 1.79
CA PRO A 69 -24.20 -12.88 1.54
C PRO A 69 -23.28 -13.50 0.46
N ALA A 70 -23.01 -12.79 -0.63
CA ALA A 70 -22.14 -13.27 -1.69
C ALA A 70 -20.67 -13.44 -1.24
N GLU A 71 -20.17 -12.56 -0.37
CA GLU A 71 -18.85 -12.67 0.22
C GLU A 71 -18.77 -13.86 1.20
N LEU A 72 -19.79 -14.04 2.03
CA LEU A 72 -19.90 -15.21 2.91
C LEU A 72 -19.93 -16.52 2.12
N ASP A 73 -20.64 -16.55 0.98
CA ASP A 73 -20.67 -17.72 0.10
C ASP A 73 -19.30 -17.98 -0.54
N THR A 74 -18.58 -16.94 -0.97
CA THR A 74 -17.21 -17.07 -1.47
C THR A 74 -16.29 -17.67 -0.42
N ILE A 75 -16.40 -17.23 0.83
CA ILE A 75 -15.61 -17.74 1.97
C ILE A 75 -15.98 -19.18 2.28
N ARG A 76 -17.28 -19.52 2.31
CA ARG A 76 -17.77 -20.88 2.57
C ARG A 76 -17.30 -21.89 1.54
N GLN A 77 -17.20 -21.45 0.28
CA GLN A 77 -16.76 -22.29 -0.85
C GLN A 77 -15.25 -22.39 -1.00
N ALA A 78 -14.46 -21.68 -0.17
CA ALA A 78 -13.01 -21.67 -0.26
C ALA A 78 -12.37 -23.04 -0.03
N ALA A 79 -12.99 -23.88 0.81
CA ALA A 79 -12.60 -25.27 1.03
C ALA A 79 -13.79 -26.11 1.50
N THR A 80 -13.66 -27.43 1.37
CA THR A 80 -14.67 -28.39 1.87
C THR A 80 -14.72 -28.37 3.40
N GLY A 81 -15.91 -28.41 3.98
CA GLY A 81 -16.11 -28.55 5.43
C GLY A 81 -16.00 -27.23 6.20
N ILE A 82 -16.03 -26.08 5.56
CA ILE A 82 -16.11 -24.78 6.25
C ILE A 82 -17.53 -24.58 6.80
N GLU A 83 -17.60 -24.39 8.11
CA GLU A 83 -18.80 -24.00 8.84
C GLU A 83 -18.65 -22.56 9.34
N LEU A 84 -19.45 -21.62 8.77
CA LEU A 84 -19.42 -20.21 9.15
C LEU A 84 -20.32 -19.96 10.35
N ILE A 85 -19.77 -19.34 11.39
CA ILE A 85 -20.48 -18.84 12.55
C ILE A 85 -20.47 -17.32 12.46
N VAL A 86 -21.64 -16.71 12.20
CA VAL A 86 -21.80 -15.26 12.02
C VAL A 86 -22.62 -14.71 13.19
N PRO A 87 -21.98 -14.25 14.28
CA PRO A 87 -22.70 -13.69 15.43
C PRO A 87 -23.39 -12.38 15.03
N LYS A 88 -24.67 -12.25 15.39
CA LYS A 88 -25.48 -11.05 15.12
C LYS A 88 -25.25 -9.97 16.15
N GLU A 89 -25.13 -10.40 17.41
CA GLU A 89 -25.00 -9.52 18.57
C GLU A 89 -23.60 -9.66 19.21
N ALA A 90 -23.16 -8.60 19.89
CA ALA A 90 -21.88 -8.63 20.60
C ALA A 90 -21.82 -9.74 21.67
N ALA A 91 -22.93 -10.00 22.37
CA ALA A 91 -23.03 -11.06 23.36
C ALA A 91 -22.83 -12.47 22.79
N GLU A 92 -23.14 -12.69 21.52
CA GLU A 92 -22.95 -13.99 20.84
C GLU A 92 -21.49 -14.23 20.46
N ARG A 93 -20.66 -13.18 20.36
CA ARG A 93 -19.27 -13.28 19.87
C ARG A 93 -18.40 -14.15 20.75
N ALA A 94 -18.49 -14.01 22.06
CA ALA A 94 -17.71 -14.83 22.99
C ALA A 94 -18.08 -16.31 22.88
N ALA A 95 -19.37 -16.64 22.79
CA ALA A 95 -19.84 -18.01 22.61
C ALA A 95 -19.41 -18.61 21.26
N ALA A 96 -19.52 -17.83 20.19
CA ALA A 96 -19.05 -18.21 18.85
C ALA A 96 -17.53 -18.45 18.84
N ALA A 97 -16.77 -17.55 19.47
CA ALA A 97 -15.30 -17.66 19.57
C ALA A 97 -14.84 -18.89 20.34
N ALA A 98 -15.55 -19.25 21.42
CA ALA A 98 -15.24 -20.45 22.22
C ALA A 98 -15.29 -21.76 21.43
N SER A 99 -16.06 -21.79 20.34
CA SER A 99 -16.18 -22.97 19.47
C SER A 99 -15.39 -22.85 18.16
N ALA A 100 -14.82 -21.67 17.86
CA ALA A 100 -14.17 -21.39 16.60
C ALA A 100 -12.70 -21.86 16.59
N GLU A 101 -12.29 -22.40 15.46
CA GLU A 101 -10.89 -22.71 15.14
C GLU A 101 -10.21 -21.57 14.39
N VAL A 102 -11.01 -20.80 13.65
CA VAL A 102 -10.56 -19.64 12.87
C VAL A 102 -11.44 -18.43 13.19
N ILE A 103 -10.85 -17.25 13.32
CA ILE A 103 -11.56 -15.97 13.43
C ILE A 103 -11.19 -15.06 12.27
N LEU A 104 -12.20 -14.55 11.54
CA LEU A 104 -12.06 -13.60 10.47
C LEU A 104 -12.55 -12.22 10.90
N GLY A 105 -11.70 -11.23 11.01
CA GLY A 105 -12.05 -9.85 11.37
C GLY A 105 -11.23 -9.28 12.51
N GLU A 106 -11.85 -8.39 13.29
CA GLU A 106 -11.22 -7.67 14.38
C GLU A 106 -11.85 -8.12 15.72
N PRO A 107 -11.37 -9.20 16.32
CA PRO A 107 -11.89 -9.65 17.61
C PRO A 107 -11.47 -8.67 18.72
N ASP A 108 -12.40 -8.38 19.62
CA ASP A 108 -12.15 -7.65 20.85
C ASP A 108 -11.49 -8.54 21.92
N VAL A 109 -11.15 -7.94 23.07
CA VAL A 109 -10.50 -8.61 24.17
C VAL A 109 -11.32 -9.80 24.71
N GLU A 110 -12.63 -9.62 24.85
CA GLU A 110 -13.54 -10.66 25.36
C GLU A 110 -13.64 -11.85 24.41
N THR A 111 -13.73 -11.56 23.11
CA THR A 111 -13.73 -12.56 22.04
C THR A 111 -12.42 -13.39 22.08
N ILE A 112 -11.25 -12.76 22.21
CA ILE A 112 -9.98 -13.49 22.27
C ILE A 112 -9.85 -14.31 23.54
N ARG A 113 -10.26 -13.77 24.68
CA ARG A 113 -10.23 -14.52 25.96
C ARG A 113 -11.13 -15.76 25.94
N ALA A 114 -12.26 -15.70 25.19
CA ALA A 114 -13.14 -16.85 25.01
C ALA A 114 -12.58 -17.87 24.01
N ALA A 115 -11.79 -17.45 23.02
CA ALA A 115 -11.31 -18.26 21.91
C ALA A 115 -10.07 -19.10 22.27
N LYS A 116 -10.17 -19.96 23.30
CA LYS A 116 -9.01 -20.72 23.84
C LYS A 116 -8.38 -21.68 22.82
N ASP A 117 -9.18 -22.24 21.93
CA ASP A 117 -8.76 -23.24 20.95
C ASP A 117 -8.55 -22.66 19.53
N VAL A 118 -8.61 -21.32 19.40
CA VAL A 118 -8.38 -20.67 18.09
C VAL A 118 -6.94 -20.91 17.62
N LYS A 119 -6.82 -21.37 16.38
CA LYS A 119 -5.53 -21.68 15.74
C LYS A 119 -5.06 -20.55 14.82
N TRP A 120 -6.01 -19.83 14.23
CA TRP A 120 -5.69 -18.76 13.27
C TRP A 120 -6.70 -17.61 13.37
N VAL A 121 -6.13 -16.38 13.36
CA VAL A 121 -6.90 -15.13 13.25
C VAL A 121 -6.45 -14.39 12.00
N GLN A 122 -7.40 -14.07 11.10
CA GLN A 122 -7.19 -13.18 9.96
C GLN A 122 -7.65 -11.77 10.32
N HIS A 123 -6.71 -10.89 10.59
CA HIS A 123 -6.99 -9.48 10.86
C HIS A 123 -7.38 -8.74 9.57
N TRP A 124 -8.30 -7.75 9.67
CA TRP A 124 -8.91 -7.06 8.51
C TRP A 124 -8.15 -5.81 8.06
N ALA A 125 -7.13 -5.39 8.79
CA ALA A 125 -6.26 -4.27 8.45
C ALA A 125 -4.81 -4.74 8.19
N ALA A 126 -3.97 -3.85 7.65
CA ALA A 126 -2.54 -4.10 7.48
C ALA A 126 -1.76 -3.77 8.75
N GLY A 127 -2.12 -2.68 9.45
CA GLY A 127 -1.48 -2.27 10.70
C GLY A 127 -1.97 -3.06 11.90
N LEU A 128 -1.17 -3.14 12.94
CA LEU A 128 -1.43 -3.94 14.14
C LEU A 128 -1.65 -3.09 15.38
N GLU A 129 -1.55 -1.78 15.27
CA GLU A 129 -1.50 -0.83 16.40
C GLU A 129 -2.74 -0.83 17.27
N ARG A 130 -3.87 -1.27 16.72
CA ARG A 130 -5.17 -1.34 17.41
C ARG A 130 -5.53 -2.72 17.93
N LEU A 131 -4.67 -3.72 17.69
CA LEU A 131 -4.95 -5.07 18.14
C LEU A 131 -4.81 -5.20 19.65
N PRO A 132 -5.71 -5.97 20.30
CA PRO A 132 -5.59 -6.26 21.72
C PRO A 132 -4.27 -6.96 22.04
N ARG A 133 -3.70 -6.62 23.18
CA ARG A 133 -2.48 -7.28 23.68
C ARG A 133 -2.68 -8.79 23.80
N GLU A 134 -3.86 -9.20 24.24
CA GLU A 134 -4.26 -10.61 24.36
C GLU A 134 -4.11 -11.37 23.04
N LEU A 135 -4.43 -10.75 21.90
CA LEU A 135 -4.24 -11.37 20.58
C LEU A 135 -2.76 -11.45 20.21
N MET A 136 -1.98 -10.43 20.52
CA MET A 136 -0.54 -10.44 20.26
C MET A 136 0.19 -11.49 21.10
N GLU A 137 -0.26 -11.76 22.31
CA GLU A 137 0.29 -12.78 23.24
C GLU A 137 -0.33 -14.18 23.03
N HIS A 138 -1.46 -14.28 22.31
CA HIS A 138 -2.12 -15.56 22.04
C HIS A 138 -1.27 -16.45 21.13
N PRO A 139 -1.19 -17.78 21.34
CA PRO A 139 -0.36 -18.67 20.53
C PRO A 139 -0.85 -18.88 19.08
N CYS A 140 -2.06 -18.45 18.74
CA CYS A 140 -2.60 -18.60 17.39
C CYS A 140 -1.74 -17.93 16.32
N VAL A 141 -1.80 -18.42 15.09
CA VAL A 141 -1.25 -17.71 13.94
C VAL A 141 -2.08 -16.46 13.69
N LEU A 142 -1.39 -15.33 13.46
CA LEU A 142 -2.02 -14.08 13.06
C LEU A 142 -1.62 -13.77 11.62
N THR A 143 -2.59 -13.45 10.78
CA THR A 143 -2.37 -12.92 9.43
C THR A 143 -3.07 -11.58 9.26
N ASN A 144 -2.57 -10.72 8.38
CA ASN A 144 -3.13 -9.39 8.16
C ASN A 144 -3.34 -9.09 6.65
N MET A 145 -3.77 -7.86 6.34
CA MET A 145 -4.03 -7.41 4.97
C MET A 145 -2.83 -6.71 4.33
N GLN A 146 -1.60 -6.97 4.77
CA GLN A 146 -0.43 -6.41 4.09
C GLN A 146 -0.44 -6.77 2.59
N ARG A 147 0.04 -5.87 1.73
CA ARG A 147 0.05 -5.96 0.26
C ARG A 147 -1.32 -5.81 -0.43
N VAL A 148 -2.45 -6.08 0.24
CA VAL A 148 -3.80 -6.00 -0.35
C VAL A 148 -4.12 -4.60 -0.86
N PHE A 149 -3.70 -3.59 -0.10
CA PHE A 149 -3.97 -2.17 -0.40
C PHE A 149 -2.82 -1.49 -1.17
N ALA A 150 -1.70 -2.18 -1.34
CA ALA A 150 -0.49 -1.59 -1.91
C ALA A 150 -0.69 -0.93 -3.29
N PRO A 151 -1.42 -1.52 -4.25
CA PRO A 151 -1.61 -0.88 -5.54
C PRO A 151 -2.32 0.47 -5.48
N VAL A 152 -3.36 0.58 -4.63
CA VAL A 152 -4.15 1.82 -4.47
C VAL A 152 -3.36 2.88 -3.71
N ILE A 153 -2.68 2.46 -2.64
CA ILE A 153 -1.81 3.36 -1.86
C ILE A 153 -0.68 3.91 -2.74
N ALA A 154 -0.13 3.07 -3.64
CA ALA A 154 0.88 3.52 -4.58
C ALA A 154 0.37 4.60 -5.55
N GLU A 155 -0.88 4.47 -6.00
CA GLU A 155 -1.52 5.51 -6.83
C GLU A 155 -1.67 6.82 -6.05
N SER A 156 -2.10 6.75 -4.78
CA SER A 156 -2.20 7.93 -3.91
C SER A 156 -0.84 8.57 -3.64
N ALA A 157 0.21 7.77 -3.35
CA ALA A 157 1.56 8.29 -3.14
C ALA A 157 2.08 9.04 -4.36
N LEU A 158 1.89 8.48 -5.56
CA LEU A 158 2.26 9.13 -6.82
C LEU A 158 1.36 10.33 -7.11
N GLY A 159 0.07 10.26 -6.77
CA GLY A 159 -0.86 11.38 -6.88
C GLY A 159 -0.45 12.57 -6.00
N LEU A 160 -0.07 12.33 -4.75
CA LEU A 160 0.49 13.35 -3.85
C LEU A 160 1.78 13.96 -4.44
N LEU A 161 2.70 13.12 -4.90
CA LEU A 161 3.95 13.56 -5.52
C LEU A 161 3.70 14.42 -6.77
N LEU A 162 2.83 13.97 -7.67
CA LEU A 162 2.47 14.73 -8.88
C LEU A 162 1.73 16.02 -8.55
N SER A 163 0.90 16.03 -7.50
CA SER A 163 0.23 17.27 -7.05
C SER A 163 1.22 18.35 -6.62
N LEU A 164 2.35 17.93 -6.04
CA LEU A 164 3.44 18.83 -5.65
C LEU A 164 4.29 19.25 -6.85
N THR A 165 4.82 18.27 -7.60
CA THR A 165 5.77 18.55 -8.69
C THR A 165 5.14 19.30 -9.85
N ARG A 166 3.84 19.11 -10.11
CA ARG A 166 3.09 19.78 -11.20
C ARG A 166 2.27 20.98 -10.75
N GLY A 167 2.43 21.44 -9.49
CA GLY A 167 1.75 22.62 -8.96
C GLY A 167 0.23 22.48 -8.91
N LEU A 168 -0.31 21.25 -8.87
CA LEU A 168 -1.76 21.04 -8.90
C LEU A 168 -2.40 21.59 -7.63
N ALA A 169 -1.84 21.28 -6.46
CA ALA A 169 -2.36 21.73 -5.18
C ALA A 169 -2.12 23.22 -4.94
N ALA A 170 -0.94 23.73 -5.27
CA ALA A 170 -0.58 25.13 -5.01
C ALA A 170 -1.27 26.12 -5.97
N ASP A 171 -1.42 25.76 -7.24
CA ASP A 171 -1.85 26.68 -8.29
C ASP A 171 -3.10 26.20 -9.03
N ALA A 172 -3.07 25.02 -9.64
CA ALA A 172 -4.10 24.64 -10.61
C ALA A 172 -5.49 24.55 -9.97
N ILE A 173 -5.63 23.84 -8.84
CA ILE A 173 -6.91 23.66 -8.15
C ILE A 173 -7.42 24.99 -7.56
N PRO A 174 -6.63 25.79 -6.81
CA PRO A 174 -7.07 27.08 -6.31
C PRO A 174 -7.41 28.10 -7.40
N ASN A 175 -6.65 28.11 -8.50
CA ASN A 175 -6.91 29.01 -9.63
C ASN A 175 -8.18 28.62 -10.40
N PHE A 176 -8.40 27.30 -10.60
CA PHE A 176 -9.64 26.80 -11.20
C PHE A 176 -10.88 27.23 -10.39
N ALA A 177 -10.84 27.06 -9.06
CA ALA A 177 -11.94 27.51 -8.20
C ALA A 177 -12.22 29.01 -8.29
N LYS A 178 -11.19 29.82 -8.53
CA LYS A 178 -11.28 31.28 -8.71
C LYS A 178 -11.47 31.72 -10.16
N ARG A 179 -11.61 30.79 -11.12
CA ARG A 179 -11.71 31.04 -12.56
C ARG A 179 -10.54 31.91 -13.09
N ARG A 180 -9.32 31.63 -12.61
CA ARG A 180 -8.10 32.35 -12.99
C ARG A 180 -7.23 31.51 -13.88
N TRP A 181 -6.76 32.10 -14.99
CA TRP A 181 -5.75 31.53 -15.87
C TRP A 181 -4.44 32.29 -15.65
N THR A 182 -3.56 31.78 -14.80
CA THR A 182 -2.31 32.42 -14.41
C THR A 182 -1.15 31.43 -14.58
N ALA A 183 0.06 31.95 -14.71
CA ALA A 183 1.27 31.15 -14.63
C ALA A 183 1.41 30.51 -13.24
N ALA A 184 2.20 29.44 -13.15
CA ALA A 184 2.49 28.78 -11.90
C ALA A 184 3.21 29.74 -10.93
N SER A 185 2.76 29.77 -9.66
CA SER A 185 3.38 30.53 -8.58
C SER A 185 4.52 29.77 -7.90
N VAL A 186 4.55 28.44 -8.08
CA VAL A 186 5.60 27.56 -7.59
C VAL A 186 6.42 27.00 -8.73
N PRO A 187 7.73 26.71 -8.52
CA PRO A 187 8.55 26.04 -9.52
C PRO A 187 7.98 24.65 -9.85
N LEU A 188 7.67 24.42 -11.11
CA LEU A 188 7.29 23.08 -11.59
C LEU A 188 8.52 22.21 -11.73
N ASP A 189 8.37 20.92 -11.49
CA ASP A 189 9.44 19.93 -11.60
C ASP A 189 8.93 18.69 -12.34
N ASP A 190 9.85 17.86 -12.85
CA ASP A 190 9.54 16.56 -13.45
C ASP A 190 10.15 15.43 -12.61
N LEU A 191 9.82 14.19 -12.93
CA LEU A 191 10.32 13.00 -12.23
C LEU A 191 11.35 12.22 -13.07
N TYR A 192 11.51 12.56 -14.34
CA TYR A 192 12.41 11.85 -15.24
C TYR A 192 13.87 11.98 -14.76
N GLN A 193 14.57 10.84 -14.66
CA GLN A 193 15.94 10.71 -14.17
C GLN A 193 16.18 11.19 -12.71
N LYS A 194 15.12 11.52 -11.96
CA LYS A 194 15.19 11.80 -10.52
C LYS A 194 15.37 10.49 -9.73
N THR A 195 15.81 10.63 -8.51
CA THR A 195 16.06 9.50 -7.61
C THR A 195 14.96 9.41 -6.55
N LEU A 196 14.31 8.26 -6.48
CA LEU A 196 13.39 7.88 -5.38
C LEU A 196 14.16 7.11 -4.31
N GLY A 197 14.15 7.58 -3.07
CA GLY A 197 14.55 6.82 -1.89
C GLY A 197 13.33 6.17 -1.25
N CYS A 198 13.32 4.85 -1.13
CA CYS A 198 12.22 4.11 -0.56
C CYS A 198 12.61 3.53 0.80
N VAL A 199 11.94 3.96 1.87
CA VAL A 199 12.13 3.41 3.22
C VAL A 199 11.04 2.38 3.50
N GLY A 200 11.41 1.11 3.42
CA GLY A 200 10.51 -0.04 3.46
C GLY A 200 10.14 -0.56 2.07
N MET A 201 10.59 -1.77 1.72
CA MET A 201 10.31 -2.49 0.47
C MET A 201 9.22 -3.55 0.63
N GLY A 202 8.27 -3.30 1.53
CA GLY A 202 7.04 -4.06 1.66
C GLY A 202 6.12 -3.90 0.44
N GLY A 203 4.83 -4.18 0.59
CA GLY A 203 3.87 -4.06 -0.52
C GLY A 203 3.82 -2.67 -1.13
N ILE A 204 3.72 -1.62 -0.29
CA ILE A 204 3.61 -0.22 -0.74
C ILE A 204 4.90 0.22 -1.43
N GLY A 205 6.06 0.05 -0.77
CA GLY A 205 7.35 0.45 -1.33
C GLY A 205 7.64 -0.22 -2.66
N THR A 206 7.36 -1.52 -2.78
CA THR A 206 7.47 -2.29 -4.03
C THR A 206 6.61 -1.69 -5.14
N GLU A 207 5.33 -1.40 -4.87
CA GLU A 207 4.40 -0.91 -5.89
C GLU A 207 4.69 0.54 -6.30
N VAL A 208 5.07 1.41 -5.36
CA VAL A 208 5.47 2.79 -5.68
C VAL A 208 6.77 2.80 -6.47
N SER A 209 7.81 2.10 -5.98
CA SER A 209 9.13 2.10 -6.61
C SER A 209 9.09 1.53 -8.04
N ARG A 210 8.33 0.44 -8.25
CA ARG A 210 8.14 -0.16 -9.57
C ARG A 210 7.49 0.81 -10.55
N ARG A 211 6.42 1.50 -10.13
CA ARG A 211 5.73 2.50 -10.96
C ARG A 211 6.60 3.72 -11.21
N ALA A 212 7.33 4.19 -10.20
CA ALA A 212 8.25 5.31 -10.33
C ALA A 212 9.37 5.02 -11.35
N HIS A 213 9.92 3.81 -11.31
CA HIS A 213 10.95 3.39 -12.26
C HIS A 213 10.40 3.27 -13.68
N TYR A 214 9.41 2.39 -13.89
CA TYR A 214 8.92 2.10 -15.24
C TYR A 214 8.01 3.19 -15.83
N GLY A 215 7.27 3.94 -14.98
CA GLY A 215 6.36 4.97 -15.46
C GLY A 215 6.99 6.35 -15.62
N PHE A 216 8.00 6.67 -14.81
CA PHE A 216 8.62 8.00 -14.78
C PHE A 216 10.13 7.99 -15.04
N GLY A 217 10.75 6.83 -15.26
CA GLY A 217 12.19 6.74 -15.50
C GLY A 217 13.05 7.12 -14.29
N MET A 218 12.52 6.95 -13.06
CA MET A 218 13.27 7.28 -11.85
C MET A 218 14.31 6.19 -11.52
N LYS A 219 15.46 6.60 -10.98
CA LYS A 219 16.38 5.70 -10.26
C LYS A 219 15.77 5.39 -8.89
N VAL A 220 15.86 4.14 -8.42
CA VAL A 220 15.34 3.74 -7.11
C VAL A 220 16.48 3.29 -6.21
N LEU A 221 16.56 3.90 -5.03
CA LEU A 221 17.36 3.46 -3.88
C LEU A 221 16.42 3.04 -2.77
N ALA A 222 16.78 2.02 -1.99
CA ALA A 222 15.89 1.53 -0.94
C ALA A 222 16.62 1.03 0.30
N VAL A 223 15.92 1.07 1.44
CA VAL A 223 16.31 0.38 2.67
C VAL A 223 15.16 -0.48 3.20
N ASP A 224 15.50 -1.69 3.66
CA ASP A 224 14.54 -2.59 4.32
C ASP A 224 15.29 -3.48 5.32
N PRO A 225 14.76 -3.73 6.55
CA PRO A 225 15.40 -4.60 7.52
C PRO A 225 15.28 -6.10 7.18
N LYS A 226 14.35 -6.47 6.28
CA LYS A 226 14.17 -7.88 5.88
C LYS A 226 15.12 -8.23 4.75
N PRO A 227 15.90 -9.30 4.88
CA PRO A 227 16.68 -9.79 3.76
C PRO A 227 15.74 -10.23 2.63
N MET A 228 15.94 -9.66 1.46
CA MET A 228 15.19 -9.99 0.25
C MET A 228 16.06 -9.84 -1.00
N PRO A 229 15.77 -10.59 -2.06
CA PRO A 229 16.41 -10.35 -3.35
C PRO A 229 16.12 -8.91 -3.82
N ARG A 230 17.15 -8.21 -4.27
CA ARG A 230 17.00 -6.87 -4.84
C ARG A 230 16.19 -6.95 -6.14
N PRO A 231 15.04 -6.26 -6.23
CA PRO A 231 14.28 -6.19 -7.48
C PRO A 231 15.10 -5.54 -8.60
N GLU A 232 14.86 -5.93 -9.85
CA GLU A 232 15.62 -5.44 -11.01
C GLU A 232 15.53 -3.91 -11.22
N TRP A 233 14.40 -3.31 -10.86
CA TRP A 233 14.18 -1.85 -10.96
C TRP A 233 14.77 -1.05 -9.79
N VAL A 234 15.33 -1.70 -8.78
CA VAL A 234 15.98 -1.06 -7.64
C VAL A 234 17.49 -1.07 -7.89
N ALA A 235 18.08 0.11 -7.98
CA ALA A 235 19.53 0.24 -8.22
C ALA A 235 20.35 -0.24 -7.02
N GLU A 236 19.92 0.13 -5.81
CA GLU A 236 20.57 -0.24 -4.56
C GLU A 236 19.54 -0.56 -3.48
N LEU A 237 19.76 -1.65 -2.73
CA LEU A 237 18.94 -2.07 -1.59
C LEU A 237 19.86 -2.44 -0.44
N HIS A 238 19.69 -1.76 0.68
CA HIS A 238 20.54 -1.89 1.86
C HIS A 238 19.70 -2.06 3.14
N GLU A 239 20.39 -2.32 4.24
CA GLU A 239 19.83 -2.32 5.59
C GLU A 239 19.49 -0.89 6.06
N PRO A 240 18.60 -0.70 7.06
CA PRO A 240 18.19 0.63 7.54
C PRO A 240 19.32 1.55 8.00
N ALA A 241 20.45 1.02 8.44
CA ALA A 241 21.62 1.81 8.81
C ALA A 241 22.13 2.71 7.67
N TRP A 242 21.88 2.33 6.41
CA TRP A 242 22.25 3.11 5.23
C TRP A 242 21.33 4.31 4.95
N LEU A 243 20.28 4.53 5.73
CA LEU A 243 19.31 5.61 5.50
C LEU A 243 19.98 6.97 5.35
N MET A 244 20.92 7.32 6.25
CA MET A 244 21.57 8.64 6.25
C MET A 244 22.56 8.83 5.12
N GLU A 245 23.02 7.77 4.49
CA GLU A 245 23.83 7.81 3.26
C GLU A 245 22.93 7.95 2.03
N MET A 246 21.74 7.35 2.02
CA MET A 246 20.75 7.43 0.95
C MET A 246 20.11 8.83 0.85
N VAL A 247 19.74 9.42 1.98
CA VAL A 247 18.92 10.65 2.05
C VAL A 247 19.49 11.82 1.24
N PRO A 248 20.79 12.14 1.27
CA PRO A 248 21.34 13.24 0.45
C PRO A 248 21.29 13.00 -1.06
N GLN A 249 21.10 11.76 -1.49
CA GLN A 249 21.14 11.38 -2.91
C GLN A 249 19.77 11.48 -3.58
N VAL A 250 18.69 11.52 -2.80
CA VAL A 250 17.33 11.37 -3.33
C VAL A 250 16.64 12.71 -3.61
N ASP A 251 15.79 12.72 -4.63
CA ASP A 251 14.91 13.84 -4.98
C ASP A 251 13.51 13.66 -4.41
N VAL A 252 13.15 12.41 -4.11
CA VAL A 252 11.91 12.03 -3.42
C VAL A 252 12.24 11.01 -2.36
N LEU A 253 11.82 11.25 -1.11
CA LEU A 253 11.93 10.30 -0.01
C LEU A 253 10.53 9.76 0.32
N LEU A 254 10.33 8.46 0.15
CA LEU A 254 9.08 7.76 0.43
C LEU A 254 9.15 7.01 1.75
N SER A 255 8.21 7.28 2.65
CA SER A 255 7.94 6.49 3.85
C SER A 255 6.93 5.40 3.54
N ALA A 256 7.37 4.13 3.57
CA ALA A 256 6.56 2.93 3.36
C ALA A 256 6.86 1.84 4.42
N ALA A 257 7.56 2.20 5.50
CA ALA A 257 7.89 1.32 6.61
C ALA A 257 6.71 1.19 7.60
N PRO A 258 6.60 0.08 8.35
CA PRO A 258 5.63 -0.07 9.42
C PRO A 258 5.98 0.83 10.62
N HIS A 259 4.98 1.12 11.46
CA HIS A 259 5.18 1.82 12.71
C HIS A 259 5.60 0.82 13.80
N THR A 260 6.85 0.85 14.18
CA THR A 260 7.45 0.02 15.24
C THR A 260 8.22 0.89 16.21
N ARG A 261 8.79 0.31 17.26
CA ARG A 261 9.62 1.06 18.21
C ARG A 261 10.84 1.69 17.54
N GLU A 262 11.41 1.01 16.54
CA GLU A 262 12.58 1.46 15.80
C GLU A 262 12.28 2.56 14.78
N THR A 263 11.01 2.68 14.37
CA THR A 263 10.59 3.65 13.33
C THR A 263 9.85 4.87 13.87
N VAL A 264 9.58 4.92 15.19
CA VAL A 264 9.00 6.12 15.81
C VAL A 264 9.90 7.32 15.53
N LYS A 265 9.33 8.40 14.94
CA LYS A 265 10.02 9.63 14.57
C LYS A 265 11.31 9.42 13.77
N LEU A 266 11.36 8.34 12.97
CA LEU A 266 12.48 8.03 12.08
C LEU A 266 12.81 9.22 11.15
N PHE A 267 11.78 9.88 10.64
CA PHE A 267 11.90 11.09 9.82
C PHE A 267 11.85 12.33 10.70
N GLY A 268 12.96 12.63 11.35
CA GLY A 268 13.18 13.80 12.20
C GLY A 268 14.00 14.89 11.52
N GLU A 269 14.42 15.90 12.31
CA GLU A 269 15.19 17.05 11.83
C GLU A 269 16.46 16.65 11.09
N GLY A 270 17.20 15.65 11.59
CA GLY A 270 18.44 15.18 10.94
C GLY A 270 18.21 14.67 9.51
N VAL A 271 17.12 13.93 9.30
CA VAL A 271 16.74 13.42 7.96
C VAL A 271 16.36 14.58 7.05
N PHE A 272 15.47 15.49 7.50
CA PHE A 272 15.00 16.60 6.66
C PHE A 272 16.14 17.58 6.31
N ARG A 273 17.09 17.82 7.20
CA ARG A 273 18.28 18.66 6.92
C ARG A 273 19.27 18.00 5.96
N ALA A 274 19.32 16.66 5.94
CA ALA A 274 20.18 15.92 5.02
C ALA A 274 19.59 15.80 3.62
N MET A 275 18.28 16.00 3.45
CA MET A 275 17.64 15.99 2.13
C MET A 275 18.08 17.16 1.27
N LYS A 276 17.98 17.00 -0.06
CA LYS A 276 18.16 18.12 -0.99
C LYS A 276 17.08 19.19 -0.76
N LYS A 277 17.42 20.46 -0.85
CA LYS A 277 16.43 21.58 -0.77
C LYS A 277 15.36 21.50 -1.86
N THR A 278 15.62 20.76 -2.92
CA THR A 278 14.68 20.50 -4.01
C THR A 278 13.88 19.22 -3.83
N ALA A 279 14.12 18.45 -2.77
CA ALA A 279 13.49 17.15 -2.57
C ALA A 279 12.09 17.23 -2.00
N TYR A 280 11.31 16.18 -2.24
CA TYR A 280 9.96 15.99 -1.72
C TYR A 280 9.93 14.82 -0.74
N PHE A 281 9.11 14.94 0.30
CA PHE A 281 8.84 13.88 1.26
C PHE A 281 7.41 13.36 1.10
N ILE A 282 7.22 12.05 0.97
CA ILE A 282 5.90 11.41 0.82
C ILE A 282 5.72 10.38 1.93
N ASN A 283 4.65 10.52 2.73
CA ASN A 283 4.31 9.55 3.77
C ASN A 283 2.90 8.98 3.56
N VAL A 284 2.83 7.70 3.21
CA VAL A 284 1.61 6.91 3.04
C VAL A 284 1.60 5.67 3.94
N SER A 285 2.43 5.70 5.01
CA SER A 285 2.55 4.60 5.97
C SER A 285 1.85 4.90 7.30
N ARG A 286 2.51 5.60 8.21
CA ARG A 286 1.94 6.04 9.52
C ARG A 286 2.48 7.42 9.91
N GLY A 287 1.63 8.22 10.56
CA GLY A 287 2.02 9.55 11.06
C GLY A 287 3.14 9.49 12.09
N GLY A 288 3.12 8.48 12.97
CA GLY A 288 4.10 8.34 14.04
C GLY A 288 5.55 8.11 13.61
N LEU A 289 5.81 7.83 12.31
CA LEU A 289 7.17 7.77 11.78
C LEU A 289 7.78 9.17 11.59
N VAL A 290 6.98 10.23 11.64
CA VAL A 290 7.40 11.59 11.34
C VAL A 290 7.42 12.42 12.61
N ASP A 291 8.49 13.14 12.84
CA ASP A 291 8.46 14.29 13.73
C ASP A 291 7.80 15.45 12.98
N GLN A 292 6.50 15.66 13.24
CA GLN A 292 5.69 16.63 12.51
C GLN A 292 6.12 18.08 12.76
N ASP A 293 6.68 18.38 13.93
CA ASP A 293 7.23 19.71 14.22
C ASP A 293 8.51 19.96 13.42
N ALA A 294 9.36 18.95 13.29
CA ALA A 294 10.54 19.02 12.43
C ALA A 294 10.16 19.16 10.95
N LEU A 295 9.13 18.44 10.48
CA LEU A 295 8.62 18.57 9.12
C LEU A 295 8.04 19.97 8.87
N ALA A 296 7.27 20.51 9.81
CA ALA A 296 6.71 21.86 9.68
C ALA A 296 7.82 22.91 9.57
N ARG A 297 8.89 22.80 10.37
CA ARG A 297 10.07 23.66 10.26
C ARG A 297 10.78 23.47 8.93
N ALA A 298 10.96 22.22 8.50
CA ALA A 298 11.63 21.90 7.23
C ALA A 298 10.95 22.57 6.03
N LEU A 299 9.61 22.57 6.02
CA LEU A 299 8.82 23.22 4.97
C LEU A 299 8.87 24.75 5.07
N LYS A 300 8.71 25.32 6.27
CA LYS A 300 8.70 26.76 6.50
C LYS A 300 10.07 27.41 6.25
N GLU A 301 11.15 26.72 6.61
CA GLU A 301 12.52 27.21 6.43
C GLU A 301 13.16 26.75 5.10
N GLY A 302 12.44 25.97 4.28
CA GLY A 302 12.88 25.53 2.96
C GLY A 302 14.05 24.54 3.00
N TRP A 303 14.09 23.65 4.00
CA TRP A 303 15.04 22.55 4.01
C TRP A 303 14.72 21.53 2.93
N ILE A 304 13.41 21.33 2.67
CA ILE A 304 12.87 20.53 1.57
C ILE A 304 11.87 21.33 0.78
N ARG A 305 11.56 20.92 -0.45
CA ARG A 305 10.66 21.67 -1.34
C ARG A 305 9.19 21.48 -0.99
N GLY A 306 8.78 20.28 -0.55
CA GLY A 306 7.40 20.03 -0.25
C GLY A 306 7.17 18.64 0.36
N ALA A 307 5.97 18.38 0.85
CA ALA A 307 5.60 17.09 1.39
C ALA A 307 4.16 16.69 1.04
N GLY A 308 3.92 15.38 0.92
CA GLY A 308 2.60 14.77 0.75
C GLY A 308 2.34 13.75 1.86
N LEU A 309 1.27 13.92 2.61
CA LEU A 309 0.94 13.07 3.74
C LEU A 309 -0.47 12.49 3.56
N ASP A 310 -0.60 11.17 3.63
CA ASP A 310 -1.92 10.54 3.81
C ASP A 310 -2.20 10.26 5.29
N VAL A 311 -1.19 10.37 6.14
CA VAL A 311 -1.24 9.99 7.55
C VAL A 311 -0.57 11.05 8.43
N THR A 312 -1.14 11.26 9.63
CA THR A 312 -0.66 12.21 10.63
C THR A 312 -0.70 11.61 12.05
N THR A 313 -0.23 12.36 13.02
CA THR A 313 -0.36 12.01 14.45
C THR A 313 -0.62 13.28 15.27
N PRO A 314 -1.79 13.39 15.93
CA PRO A 314 -2.89 12.44 15.94
C PRO A 314 -3.70 12.43 14.62
N GLU A 315 -4.66 11.49 14.52
CA GLU A 315 -5.67 11.43 13.48
C GLU A 315 -7.08 11.48 14.13
N PRO A 316 -7.94 12.43 13.76
CA PRO A 316 -7.73 13.55 12.82
C PRO A 316 -6.67 14.53 13.28
N LEU A 317 -5.99 15.20 12.31
CA LEU A 317 -5.05 16.29 12.62
C LEU A 317 -5.83 17.49 13.18
N PRO A 318 -5.47 18.01 14.39
CA PRO A 318 -6.16 19.14 14.99
C PRO A 318 -6.15 20.39 14.09
N PRO A 319 -7.22 21.19 14.06
CA PRO A 319 -7.31 22.39 13.22
C PRO A 319 -6.23 23.44 13.47
N GLU A 320 -5.69 23.49 14.69
CA GLU A 320 -4.63 24.42 15.12
C GLU A 320 -3.22 23.92 14.82
N HIS A 321 -3.06 22.73 14.25
CA HIS A 321 -1.76 22.12 14.04
C HIS A 321 -0.94 22.88 12.98
N ALA A 322 0.34 23.14 13.26
CA ALA A 322 1.24 23.95 12.43
C ALA A 322 1.44 23.44 10.99
N LEU A 323 1.12 22.19 10.71
CA LEU A 323 1.19 21.60 9.36
C LEU A 323 0.17 22.25 8.40
N TRP A 324 -0.99 22.70 8.89
CA TRP A 324 -2.00 23.35 8.03
C TRP A 324 -1.50 24.63 7.37
N ASP A 325 -0.56 25.32 8.01
CA ASP A 325 0.03 26.59 7.54
C ASP A 325 1.36 26.39 6.79
N CYS A 326 1.75 25.15 6.48
CA CYS A 326 3.00 24.88 5.79
C CYS A 326 2.88 25.08 4.28
N PRO A 327 3.86 25.71 3.63
CA PRO A 327 3.91 25.81 2.17
C PRO A 327 4.16 24.45 1.54
N ASN A 328 3.64 24.25 0.33
CA ASN A 328 3.85 23.03 -0.46
C ASN A 328 3.60 21.71 0.30
N LEU A 329 2.55 21.69 1.11
CA LEU A 329 2.08 20.50 1.82
C LEU A 329 0.70 20.10 1.28
N VAL A 330 0.55 18.81 1.01
CA VAL A 330 -0.74 18.19 0.66
C VAL A 330 -1.04 17.12 1.70
N ILE A 331 -2.22 17.17 2.30
CA ILE A 331 -2.69 16.20 3.30
C ILE A 331 -3.97 15.55 2.80
N THR A 332 -4.03 14.22 2.84
CA THR A 332 -5.25 13.44 2.64
C THR A 332 -5.62 12.69 3.93
N PRO A 333 -6.92 12.43 4.19
CA PRO A 333 -7.39 11.99 5.51
C PRO A 333 -7.31 10.47 5.70
N HIS A 334 -6.11 9.88 5.57
CA HIS A 334 -5.82 8.45 5.74
C HIS A 334 -6.77 7.57 4.88
N ASN A 335 -6.93 7.92 3.63
CA ASN A 335 -7.86 7.27 2.71
C ASN A 335 -7.20 6.64 1.47
N SER A 336 -5.88 6.67 1.39
CA SER A 336 -5.10 6.13 0.26
C SER A 336 -5.37 4.64 -0.02
N GLY A 337 -5.81 3.88 0.98
CA GLY A 337 -6.18 2.48 0.83
C GLY A 337 -7.61 2.23 0.30
N ASN A 338 -8.41 3.26 0.07
CA ASN A 338 -9.80 3.14 -0.33
C ASN A 338 -9.94 3.02 -1.86
N ALA A 339 -10.64 2.00 -2.31
CA ALA A 339 -11.04 1.80 -3.71
C ALA A 339 -12.19 0.80 -3.80
N PRO A 340 -13.01 0.83 -4.87
CA PRO A 340 -14.10 -0.13 -5.06
C PRO A 340 -13.64 -1.59 -5.03
N VAL A 341 -12.43 -1.88 -5.52
CA VAL A 341 -11.86 -3.24 -5.55
C VAL A 341 -11.29 -3.71 -4.20
N ARG A 342 -11.25 -2.85 -3.18
CA ARG A 342 -10.65 -3.16 -1.87
C ARG A 342 -11.28 -4.41 -1.26
N GLN A 343 -12.60 -4.44 -1.17
CA GLN A 343 -13.33 -5.55 -0.54
C GLN A 343 -13.16 -6.87 -1.31
N VAL A 344 -13.16 -6.81 -2.63
CA VAL A 344 -12.91 -7.99 -3.47
C VAL A 344 -11.52 -8.59 -3.20
N ARG A 345 -10.50 -7.76 -3.05
CA ARG A 345 -9.13 -8.21 -2.73
C ARG A 345 -9.04 -8.84 -1.34
N ILE A 346 -9.71 -8.24 -0.35
CA ILE A 346 -9.81 -8.79 1.01
C ILE A 346 -10.40 -10.21 0.98
N VAL A 347 -11.59 -10.36 0.39
CA VAL A 347 -12.28 -11.65 0.34
C VAL A 347 -11.47 -12.70 -0.40
N ARG A 348 -10.78 -12.33 -1.48
CA ARG A 348 -9.89 -13.24 -2.22
C ARG A 348 -8.72 -13.74 -1.35
N LEU A 349 -8.07 -12.85 -0.60
CA LEU A 349 -6.98 -13.25 0.31
C LEU A 349 -7.51 -14.18 1.41
N VAL A 350 -8.66 -13.86 1.99
CA VAL A 350 -9.28 -14.68 3.03
C VAL A 350 -9.62 -16.06 2.50
N ALA A 351 -10.26 -16.15 1.33
CA ALA A 351 -10.61 -17.42 0.69
C ALA A 351 -9.35 -18.25 0.37
N GLU A 352 -8.29 -17.63 -0.15
CA GLU A 352 -7.03 -18.32 -0.41
C GLU A 352 -6.38 -18.81 0.89
N ASN A 353 -6.38 -18.01 1.96
CA ASN A 353 -5.84 -18.43 3.25
C ASN A 353 -6.68 -19.57 3.89
N LEU A 354 -8.00 -19.56 3.73
CA LEU A 354 -8.85 -20.67 4.18
C LEU A 354 -8.56 -21.96 3.40
N ARG A 355 -8.39 -21.87 2.09
CA ARG A 355 -7.98 -23.00 1.26
C ARG A 355 -6.63 -23.58 1.73
N ARG A 356 -5.65 -22.69 2.00
CA ARG A 356 -4.34 -23.07 2.51
C ARG A 356 -4.43 -23.71 3.89
N TYR A 357 -5.21 -23.12 4.79
CA TYR A 357 -5.43 -23.64 6.12
C TYR A 357 -6.04 -25.05 6.08
N ALA A 358 -7.09 -25.26 5.30
CA ALA A 358 -7.73 -26.57 5.13
C ALA A 358 -6.75 -27.63 4.59
N SER A 359 -5.85 -27.23 3.72
CA SER A 359 -4.86 -28.12 3.07
C SER A 359 -3.55 -28.27 3.84
N GLY A 360 -3.38 -27.62 5.00
CA GLY A 360 -2.11 -27.64 5.74
C GLY A 360 -0.98 -26.89 5.04
N LEU A 361 -1.30 -25.97 4.14
CA LEU A 361 -0.32 -25.14 3.45
C LEU A 361 0.02 -23.88 4.28
N PRO A 362 1.23 -23.32 4.14
CA PRO A 362 1.58 -22.07 4.80
C PRO A 362 0.62 -20.93 4.45
N LEU A 363 0.17 -20.19 5.45
CA LEU A 363 -0.70 -19.04 5.26
C LEU A 363 0.06 -17.86 4.64
N LEU A 364 -0.66 -17.03 3.90
CA LEU A 364 -0.14 -15.77 3.37
C LEU A 364 -0.23 -14.67 4.42
N ASN A 365 0.71 -13.73 4.39
CA ASN A 365 0.71 -12.54 5.24
C ASN A 365 0.73 -12.85 6.75
N VAL A 366 1.48 -13.88 7.14
CA VAL A 366 1.71 -14.18 8.57
C VAL A 366 2.46 -13.03 9.22
N VAL A 367 1.99 -12.63 10.37
CA VAL A 367 2.56 -11.56 11.20
C VAL A 367 3.62 -12.12 12.13
N ASP A 368 4.78 -11.51 12.16
CA ASP A 368 5.75 -11.67 13.24
C ASP A 368 5.29 -10.82 14.45
N LYS A 369 4.65 -11.46 15.43
CA LYS A 369 4.08 -10.76 16.60
C LYS A 369 5.13 -10.11 17.48
N VAL A 370 6.39 -10.56 17.42
CA VAL A 370 7.51 -9.97 18.19
C VAL A 370 7.98 -8.69 17.53
N LYS A 371 8.14 -8.72 16.20
CA LYS A 371 8.56 -7.54 15.42
C LYS A 371 7.43 -6.56 15.15
N GLY A 372 6.16 -6.99 15.27
CA GLY A 372 4.99 -6.15 15.06
C GLY A 372 4.67 -5.88 13.57
N TYR A 373 5.10 -6.76 12.63
CA TYR A 373 4.80 -6.62 11.19
C TYR A 373 5.00 -7.91 10.40
#